data_3b9c5f9bc8f974155e5de5b2c38d263a
#
_entry.id   3b9c5f9bc8f974155e5de5b2c38d263a
#
_cell.length_a   1.000
_cell.length_b   1.000
_cell.length_c   1.000
_cell.angle_alpha   90.00
_cell.angle_beta   90.00
_cell.angle_gamma   90.00
#
_symmetry.space_group_name_H-M   'P 1'
#
loop_
_entity.id
_entity.type
_entity.pdbx_description
1 polymer ?
#
loop_
_entity_poly.entity_id
_entity_poly.type
_entity_poly.pdbx_seq_one_letter_code
_entity_poly.pdbx_strand_id
1 'polypeptide(L)'
;MRFHDAHSLGVNFRVALESALLRGVRLSYLAVEREPLPREVLAQILLPLPRAEEVFAALLKAWPTSRFLGSWGELRLLFLDVREAVLPSCWATAVYLDPFSPRANPEAWSLPVLLKLRKSLKRGGRLATYSAQGAFRRALREAGFAVHRVPGVGKREWTVGIARGVPPG
;
A
#
# COMPACT_ATOMS: atom_id res chain seq x y z
N MET A 1 13.38 -17.27 -4.42
CA MET A 1 11.95 -17.00 -4.71
C MET A 1 11.68 -15.56 -4.33
N ARG A 2 11.37 -14.70 -5.29
CA ARG A 2 11.13 -13.27 -5.01
C ARG A 2 9.65 -13.10 -4.82
N PHE A 3 9.25 -12.73 -3.60
CA PHE A 3 7.86 -12.41 -3.27
C PHE A 3 7.52 -11.05 -3.89
N HIS A 4 6.78 -11.10 -4.97
CA HIS A 4 6.37 -9.94 -5.72
C HIS A 4 4.92 -9.65 -5.31
N ASP A 5 4.56 -8.40 -5.10
CA ASP A 5 3.22 -7.89 -4.76
C ASP A 5 2.52 -8.51 -3.52
N ALA A 6 3.10 -9.56 -2.91
CA ALA A 6 2.64 -10.12 -1.64
C ALA A 6 2.73 -9.13 -0.47
N HIS A 7 3.50 -8.06 -0.64
CA HIS A 7 3.77 -7.12 0.45
C HIS A 7 2.54 -6.35 0.88
N SER A 8 1.60 -6.06 -0.03
CA SER A 8 0.42 -5.27 0.34
C SER A 8 -0.50 -6.05 1.28
N LEU A 9 -0.86 -7.27 0.98
CA LEU A 9 -1.68 -8.13 1.85
C LEU A 9 -0.86 -8.95 2.84
N GLY A 10 0.27 -9.47 2.37
CA GLY A 10 1.13 -10.33 3.18
C GLY A 10 1.83 -9.61 4.32
N VAL A 11 2.13 -8.32 4.17
CA VAL A 11 2.86 -7.55 5.20
C VAL A 11 2.16 -6.24 5.52
N ASN A 12 2.00 -5.33 4.55
CA ASN A 12 1.53 -3.97 4.82
C ASN A 12 0.13 -3.93 5.44
N PHE A 13 -0.80 -4.72 4.93
CA PHE A 13 -2.15 -4.83 5.52
C PHE A 13 -2.10 -5.33 6.97
N ARG A 14 -1.33 -6.38 7.23
CA ARG A 14 -1.26 -6.98 8.58
C ARG A 14 -0.62 -6.04 9.59
N VAL A 15 0.43 -5.30 9.20
CA VAL A 15 1.06 -4.27 10.05
C VAL A 15 0.09 -3.12 10.33
N ALA A 16 -0.61 -2.63 9.31
CA ALA A 16 -1.61 -1.59 9.48
C ALA A 16 -2.76 -2.04 10.38
N LEU A 17 -3.22 -3.28 10.23
CA LEU A 17 -4.28 -3.87 11.04
C LEU A 17 -3.85 -4.02 12.51
N GLU A 18 -2.65 -4.55 12.78
CA GLU A 18 -2.12 -4.66 14.14
C GLU A 18 -2.06 -3.28 14.81
N SER A 19 -1.56 -2.29 14.10
CA SER A 19 -1.49 -0.91 14.60
C SER A 19 -2.87 -0.32 14.90
N ALA A 20 -3.86 -0.58 14.05
CA ALA A 20 -5.22 -0.12 14.27
C ALA A 20 -5.87 -0.80 15.48
N LEU A 21 -5.71 -2.11 15.60
CA LEU A 21 -6.23 -2.90 16.74
C LEU A 21 -5.60 -2.47 18.07
N LEU A 22 -4.29 -2.22 18.09
CA LEU A 22 -3.59 -1.72 19.28
C LEU A 22 -4.07 -0.34 19.70
N ARG A 23 -4.50 0.50 18.76
CA ARG A 23 -5.01 1.86 19.02
C ARG A 23 -6.52 1.90 19.26
N GLY A 24 -7.22 0.79 19.12
CA GLY A 24 -8.67 0.74 19.24
C GLY A 24 -9.42 1.52 18.15
N VAL A 25 -8.82 1.67 16.96
CA VAL A 25 -9.45 2.38 15.82
C VAL A 25 -9.79 1.41 14.70
N ARG A 26 -10.82 1.73 13.93
CA ARG A 26 -11.20 0.92 12.76
C ARG A 26 -10.29 1.23 11.58
N LEU A 27 -9.93 0.19 10.84
CA LEU A 27 -9.14 0.28 9.62
C LEU A 27 -10.05 0.17 8.39
N SER A 28 -9.92 1.12 7.46
CA SER A 28 -10.42 0.97 6.09
C SER A 28 -9.23 0.81 5.17
N TYR A 29 -9.09 -0.36 4.56
CA TYR A 29 -7.95 -0.70 3.72
C TYR A 29 -8.41 -1.04 2.30
N LEU A 30 -7.76 -0.45 1.30
CA LEU A 30 -7.97 -0.76 -0.11
C LEU A 30 -6.65 -1.26 -0.68
N ALA A 31 -6.63 -2.47 -1.19
CA ALA A 31 -5.50 -3.04 -1.91
C ALA A 31 -5.81 -3.19 -3.39
N VAL A 32 -4.80 -2.90 -4.21
CA VAL A 32 -4.84 -3.13 -5.66
C VAL A 32 -3.78 -4.17 -5.98
N GLU A 33 -4.21 -5.32 -6.45
CA GLU A 33 -3.37 -6.49 -6.72
C GLU A 33 -3.62 -7.01 -8.13
N ARG A 34 -2.68 -6.81 -9.04
CA ARG A 34 -2.82 -7.31 -10.41
C ARG A 34 -2.80 -8.83 -10.48
N GLU A 35 -1.96 -9.45 -9.69
CA GLU A 35 -1.73 -10.89 -9.65
C GLU A 35 -1.78 -11.37 -8.20
N PRO A 36 -2.98 -11.67 -7.66
CA PRO A 36 -3.10 -12.09 -6.28
C PRO A 36 -2.37 -13.42 -6.04
N LEU A 37 -1.65 -13.48 -4.92
CA LEU A 37 -0.97 -14.70 -4.54
C LEU A 37 -1.96 -15.81 -4.17
N PRO A 38 -1.61 -17.08 -4.44
CA PRO A 38 -2.34 -18.23 -3.93
C PRO A 38 -2.43 -18.21 -2.40
N ARG A 39 -3.56 -18.69 -1.87
CA ARG A 39 -3.78 -18.77 -0.43
C ARG A 39 -2.63 -19.47 0.32
N GLU A 40 -2.12 -20.55 -0.24
CA GLU A 40 -1.06 -21.38 0.33
C GLU A 40 0.25 -20.59 0.48
N VAL A 41 0.52 -19.66 -0.45
CA VAL A 41 1.68 -18.79 -0.39
C VAL A 41 1.50 -17.71 0.67
N LEU A 42 0.32 -17.08 0.73
CA LEU A 42 0.00 -16.08 1.76
C LEU A 42 0.08 -16.68 3.16
N ALA A 43 -0.38 -17.91 3.34
CA ALA A 43 -0.35 -18.62 4.61
C ALA A 43 1.07 -18.92 5.14
N GLN A 44 2.08 -18.93 4.27
CA GLN A 44 3.48 -19.17 4.66
C GLN A 44 4.19 -17.91 5.18
N ILE A 45 3.61 -16.73 5.00
CA ILE A 45 4.19 -15.47 5.47
C ILE A 45 3.85 -15.30 6.95
N LEU A 46 4.80 -15.62 7.82
CA LEU A 46 4.65 -15.50 9.26
C LEU A 46 5.16 -14.13 9.74
N LEU A 47 4.36 -13.46 10.57
CA LEU A 47 4.70 -12.17 11.17
C LEU A 47 4.39 -12.22 12.67
N PRO A 48 5.19 -11.55 13.52
CA PRO A 48 4.94 -11.47 14.96
C PRO A 48 3.86 -10.43 15.29
N LEU A 49 2.67 -10.60 14.76
CA LEU A 49 1.53 -9.66 14.82
C LEU A 49 0.28 -10.40 15.31
N PRO A 50 0.21 -10.78 16.62
CA PRO A 50 -0.77 -11.76 17.10
C PRO A 50 -2.22 -11.36 16.87
N ARG A 51 -2.57 -10.07 16.95
CA ARG A 51 -3.95 -9.60 16.76
C ARG A 51 -4.35 -9.60 15.28
N ALA A 52 -3.45 -9.16 14.41
CA ALA A 52 -3.68 -9.17 12.97
C ALA A 52 -3.71 -10.60 12.42
N GLU A 53 -2.95 -11.54 12.98
CA GLU A 53 -2.91 -12.93 12.53
C GLU A 53 -4.26 -13.64 12.71
N GLU A 54 -4.99 -13.37 13.78
CA GLU A 54 -6.34 -13.93 13.98
C GLU A 54 -7.30 -13.51 12.86
N VAL A 55 -7.31 -12.22 12.53
CA VAL A 55 -8.11 -11.67 11.43
C VAL A 55 -7.64 -12.22 10.08
N PHE A 56 -6.33 -12.31 9.89
CA PHE A 56 -5.74 -12.80 8.65
C PHE A 56 -6.04 -14.29 8.41
N ALA A 57 -6.05 -15.10 9.44
CA ALA A 57 -6.47 -16.51 9.35
C ALA A 57 -7.92 -16.64 8.86
N ALA A 58 -8.82 -15.76 9.32
CA ALA A 58 -10.20 -15.72 8.83
C ALA A 58 -10.29 -15.24 7.38
N LEU A 59 -9.49 -14.24 6.99
CA LEU A 59 -9.39 -13.79 5.60
C LEU A 59 -8.93 -14.93 4.67
N LEU A 60 -7.93 -15.72 5.07
CA LEU A 60 -7.44 -16.84 4.28
C LEU A 60 -8.48 -17.92 4.02
N LYS A 61 -9.44 -18.11 4.93
CA LYS A 61 -10.56 -19.03 4.71
C LYS A 61 -11.53 -18.55 3.61
N ALA A 62 -11.66 -17.23 3.47
CA ALA A 62 -12.52 -16.60 2.45
C ALA A 62 -11.75 -16.25 1.16
N TRP A 63 -10.46 -16.52 1.09
CA TRP A 63 -9.60 -16.16 -0.04
C TRP A 63 -9.86 -17.00 -1.30
N PRO A 64 -9.90 -16.42 -2.49
CA PRO A 64 -9.88 -14.98 -2.75
C PRO A 64 -11.26 -14.32 -2.55
N THR A 65 -11.26 -13.09 -2.05
CA THR A 65 -12.48 -12.29 -1.88
C THR A 65 -12.21 -10.83 -2.28
N SER A 66 -13.21 -10.14 -2.80
CA SER A 66 -13.09 -8.71 -3.14
C SER A 66 -13.36 -7.79 -1.95
N ARG A 67 -13.98 -8.32 -0.89
CA ARG A 67 -14.33 -7.56 0.31
C ARG A 67 -14.33 -8.45 1.53
N PHE A 68 -13.73 -7.96 2.61
CA PHE A 68 -13.70 -8.65 3.89
C PHE A 68 -13.97 -7.66 5.02
N LEU A 69 -14.97 -7.97 5.86
CA LEU A 69 -15.51 -7.10 6.90
C LEU A 69 -15.37 -7.73 8.27
N GLY A 70 -15.19 -6.90 9.29
CA GLY A 70 -15.21 -7.31 10.69
C GLY A 70 -15.36 -6.11 11.62
N SER A 71 -15.39 -6.38 12.93
CA SER A 71 -15.37 -5.32 13.95
C SER A 71 -14.14 -4.41 13.84
N TRP A 72 -13.04 -4.94 13.34
CA TRP A 72 -11.77 -4.23 13.09
C TRP A 72 -11.86 -3.19 11.94
N GLY A 73 -12.81 -3.35 11.02
CA GLY A 73 -12.97 -2.47 9.86
C GLY A 73 -13.31 -3.20 8.57
N GLU A 74 -12.71 -2.76 7.47
CA GLU A 74 -12.96 -3.25 6.12
C GLU A 74 -11.67 -3.37 5.32
N LEU A 75 -11.55 -4.49 4.59
CA LEU A 75 -10.61 -4.67 3.50
C LEU A 75 -11.38 -4.75 2.18
N ARG A 76 -10.98 -3.92 1.22
CA ARG A 76 -11.44 -4.01 -0.18
C ARG A 76 -10.26 -4.37 -1.08
N LEU A 77 -10.51 -5.28 -2.02
CA LEU A 77 -9.49 -5.82 -2.92
C LEU A 77 -9.92 -5.59 -4.38
N LEU A 78 -9.09 -4.89 -5.12
CA LEU A 78 -9.25 -4.71 -6.55
C LEU A 78 -8.21 -5.58 -7.27
N PHE A 79 -8.69 -6.62 -7.93
CA PHE A 79 -7.83 -7.54 -8.69
C PHE A 79 -7.66 -7.04 -10.13
N LEU A 80 -6.85 -5.99 -10.30
CA LEU A 80 -6.58 -5.34 -11.58
C LEU A 80 -5.29 -4.52 -11.50
N ASP A 81 -4.87 -4.02 -12.66
CA ASP A 81 -3.73 -3.11 -12.74
C ASP A 81 -4.06 -1.75 -12.08
N VAL A 82 -3.12 -1.17 -11.35
CA VAL A 82 -3.30 0.13 -10.69
C VAL A 82 -3.64 1.26 -11.68
N ARG A 83 -3.23 1.13 -12.94
CA ARG A 83 -3.57 2.08 -14.00
C ARG A 83 -5.06 2.10 -14.31
N GLU A 84 -5.73 0.97 -14.15
CA GLU A 84 -7.17 0.79 -14.42
C GLU A 84 -8.02 1.06 -13.17
N ALA A 85 -7.41 1.00 -11.98
CA ALA A 85 -8.11 1.18 -10.72
C ALA A 85 -8.74 2.57 -10.60
N VAL A 86 -10.02 2.60 -10.25
CA VAL A 86 -10.71 3.81 -9.82
C VAL A 86 -10.56 3.93 -8.32
N LEU A 87 -9.77 4.91 -7.88
CA LEU A 87 -9.49 5.14 -6.46
C LEU A 87 -10.38 6.27 -5.93
N PRO A 88 -10.88 6.16 -4.67
CA PRO A 88 -11.61 7.25 -4.04
C PRO A 88 -10.74 8.50 -3.92
N SER A 89 -11.30 9.68 -4.21
CA SER A 89 -10.59 10.95 -4.04
C SER A 89 -10.58 11.40 -2.58
N CYS A 90 -9.46 11.99 -2.12
CA CYS A 90 -9.29 12.53 -0.77
C CYS A 90 -9.75 11.58 0.34
N TRP A 91 -9.48 10.31 0.18
CA TRP A 91 -9.93 9.25 1.07
C TRP A 91 -8.82 8.69 1.96
N ALA A 92 -7.67 8.37 1.39
CA ALA A 92 -6.59 7.71 2.10
C ALA A 92 -5.78 8.68 2.98
N THR A 93 -5.37 8.22 4.14
CA THR A 93 -4.40 8.90 5.01
C THR A 93 -2.98 8.40 4.78
N ALA A 94 -2.84 7.16 4.29
CA ALA A 94 -1.57 6.56 3.94
C ALA A 94 -1.71 5.70 2.68
N VAL A 95 -0.65 5.67 1.88
CA VAL A 95 -0.48 4.82 0.71
C VAL A 95 0.86 4.10 0.84
N TYR A 96 0.85 2.79 0.69
CA TYR A 96 2.05 1.99 0.53
C TYR A 96 2.23 1.67 -0.96
N LEU A 97 3.31 2.15 -1.54
CA LEU A 97 3.61 1.92 -2.95
C LEU A 97 4.82 0.98 -3.05
N ASP A 98 4.52 -0.32 -3.13
CA ASP A 98 5.51 -1.38 -3.16
C ASP A 98 5.36 -2.32 -4.37
N PRO A 99 5.15 -1.82 -5.60
CA PRO A 99 5.17 -2.68 -6.77
C PRO A 99 6.59 -3.19 -7.02
N PHE A 100 6.75 -4.12 -7.96
CA PHE A 100 8.07 -4.51 -8.45
C PHE A 100 8.94 -3.28 -8.72
N SER A 101 10.26 -3.47 -8.68
CA SER A 101 11.19 -2.38 -8.95
C SER A 101 10.81 -1.60 -10.22
N PRO A 102 11.13 -0.30 -10.31
CA PRO A 102 10.84 0.50 -11.51
C PRO A 102 11.38 -0.10 -12.80
N ARG A 103 12.41 -0.95 -12.70
CA ARG A 103 12.98 -1.66 -13.84
C ARG A 103 12.11 -2.82 -14.31
N ALA A 104 11.43 -3.51 -13.37
CA ALA A 104 10.59 -4.66 -13.67
C ALA A 104 9.13 -4.27 -13.97
N ASN A 105 8.66 -3.16 -13.40
CA ASN A 105 7.29 -2.67 -13.56
C ASN A 105 7.29 -1.12 -13.64
N PRO A 106 7.84 -0.53 -14.71
CA PRO A 106 7.96 0.92 -14.82
C PRO A 106 6.62 1.64 -14.82
N GLU A 107 5.55 1.00 -15.28
CA GLU A 107 4.21 1.59 -15.38
C GLU A 107 3.64 1.95 -14.01
N ALA A 108 3.87 1.11 -12.99
CA ALA A 108 3.37 1.35 -11.64
C ALA A 108 4.06 2.54 -10.95
N TRP A 109 5.21 2.95 -11.45
CA TRP A 109 6.02 4.08 -10.95
C TRP A 109 5.85 5.35 -11.80
N SER A 110 4.98 5.31 -12.79
CA SER A 110 4.78 6.40 -13.74
C SER A 110 4.10 7.62 -13.11
N LEU A 111 4.33 8.80 -13.68
CA LEU A 111 3.68 10.03 -13.24
C LEU A 111 2.14 9.94 -13.22
N PRO A 112 1.45 9.37 -14.23
CA PRO A 112 0.00 9.20 -14.17
C PRO A 112 -0.48 8.39 -12.95
N VAL A 113 0.23 7.33 -12.57
CA VAL A 113 -0.09 6.56 -11.36
C VAL A 113 0.14 7.40 -10.11
N LEU A 114 1.27 8.12 -10.03
CA LEU A 114 1.57 8.99 -8.88
C LEU A 114 0.54 10.11 -8.72
N LEU A 115 0.06 10.71 -9.81
CA LEU A 115 -1.03 11.70 -9.80
C LEU A 115 -2.34 11.08 -9.29
N LYS A 116 -2.67 9.87 -9.73
CA LYS A 116 -3.83 9.11 -9.25
C LYS A 116 -3.75 8.87 -7.74
N LEU A 117 -2.61 8.41 -7.25
CA LEU A 117 -2.38 8.19 -5.81
C LEU A 117 -2.42 9.51 -5.03
N ARG A 118 -1.85 10.58 -5.59
CA ARG A 118 -1.91 11.91 -4.97
C ARG A 118 -3.35 12.40 -4.81
N LYS A 119 -4.19 12.19 -5.81
CA LYS A 119 -5.63 12.55 -5.78
C LYS A 119 -6.39 11.74 -4.74
N SER A 120 -6.02 10.49 -4.51
CA SER A 120 -6.66 9.64 -3.50
C SER A 120 -6.29 10.01 -2.06
N LEU A 121 -5.15 10.65 -1.85
CA LEU A 121 -4.67 11.05 -0.52
C LEU A 121 -5.37 12.32 -0.02
N LYS A 122 -5.72 12.31 1.26
CA LYS A 122 -6.09 13.52 2.00
C LYS A 122 -4.89 14.48 2.07
N ARG A 123 -5.17 15.75 2.30
CA ARG A 123 -4.11 16.73 2.61
C ARG A 123 -3.34 16.26 3.86
N GLY A 124 -2.01 16.28 3.78
CA GLY A 124 -1.12 15.78 4.83
C GLY A 124 -0.99 14.25 4.84
N GLY A 125 -1.74 13.53 3.99
CA GLY A 125 -1.59 12.09 3.81
C GLY A 125 -0.19 11.72 3.30
N ARG A 126 0.25 10.51 3.54
CA ARG A 126 1.61 10.06 3.27
C ARG A 126 1.63 8.90 2.29
N LEU A 127 2.57 8.96 1.36
CA LEU A 127 2.96 7.82 0.52
C LEU A 127 4.32 7.33 1.00
N ALA A 128 4.44 6.04 1.27
CA ALA A 128 5.71 5.41 1.65
C ALA A 128 6.10 4.34 0.63
N THR A 129 7.38 4.28 0.33
CA THR A 129 7.95 3.28 -0.58
C THR A 129 9.42 3.01 -0.26
N TYR A 130 9.87 1.81 -0.58
CA TYR A 130 11.27 1.42 -0.46
C TYR A 130 12.17 2.02 -1.56
N SER A 131 11.61 2.57 -2.63
CA SER A 131 12.40 3.12 -3.73
C SER A 131 13.16 4.38 -3.32
N ALA A 132 14.45 4.37 -3.56
CA ALA A 132 15.36 5.49 -3.29
C ALA A 132 15.83 6.21 -4.58
N GLN A 133 15.29 5.84 -5.74
CA GLN A 133 15.74 6.35 -7.03
C GLN A 133 15.43 7.84 -7.19
N GLY A 134 16.43 8.60 -7.66
CA GLY A 134 16.31 10.06 -7.85
C GLY A 134 15.25 10.45 -8.87
N ALA A 135 15.13 9.69 -9.97
CA ALA A 135 14.09 9.92 -10.99
C ALA A 135 12.70 9.77 -10.42
N PHE A 136 12.46 8.75 -9.59
CA PHE A 136 11.19 8.53 -8.91
C PHE A 136 10.86 9.67 -7.93
N ARG A 137 11.84 10.11 -7.15
CA ARG A 137 11.66 11.24 -6.22
C ARG A 137 11.33 12.55 -6.96
N ARG A 138 11.89 12.77 -8.16
CA ARG A 138 11.50 13.91 -9.01
C ARG A 138 10.06 13.80 -9.47
N ALA A 139 9.64 12.62 -9.96
CA ALA A 139 8.27 12.37 -10.37
C ALA A 139 7.26 12.54 -9.21
N LEU A 140 7.61 12.15 -8.00
CA LEU A 140 6.80 12.41 -6.80
C LEU A 140 6.60 13.91 -6.55
N ARG A 141 7.66 14.73 -6.68
CA ARG A 141 7.53 16.18 -6.51
C ARG A 141 6.64 16.78 -7.60
N GLU A 142 6.80 16.34 -8.83
CA GLU A 142 5.94 16.73 -9.96
C GLU A 142 4.48 16.36 -9.72
N ALA A 143 4.21 15.22 -9.08
CA ALA A 143 2.86 14.80 -8.70
C ALA A 143 2.29 15.55 -7.49
N GLY A 144 3.00 16.53 -6.92
CA GLY A 144 2.50 17.37 -5.82
C GLY A 144 2.80 16.84 -4.41
N PHE A 145 3.87 16.03 -4.26
CA PHE A 145 4.34 15.58 -2.96
C PHE A 145 5.53 16.41 -2.47
N ALA A 146 5.57 16.66 -1.16
CA ALA A 146 6.82 16.98 -0.49
C ALA A 146 7.57 15.68 -0.20
N VAL A 147 8.78 15.58 -0.71
CA VAL A 147 9.55 14.33 -0.69
C VAL A 147 10.62 14.36 0.38
N HIS A 148 10.62 13.35 1.24
CA HIS A 148 11.56 13.16 2.32
C HIS A 148 12.29 11.82 2.16
N ARG A 149 13.56 11.80 2.54
CA ARG A 149 14.34 10.59 2.73
C ARG A 149 14.22 10.18 4.19
N VAL A 150 13.96 8.91 4.43
CA VAL A 150 13.90 8.38 5.79
C VAL A 150 14.82 7.17 5.91
N PRO A 151 15.44 6.94 7.07
CA PRO A 151 16.22 5.74 7.30
C PRO A 151 15.36 4.50 7.13
N GLY A 152 15.85 3.53 6.37
CA GLY A 152 15.27 2.20 6.25
C GLY A 152 16.04 1.19 7.09
N VAL A 153 15.77 -0.09 6.86
CA VAL A 153 16.50 -1.17 7.53
C VAL A 153 17.93 -1.26 6.97
N GLY A 154 18.92 -1.25 7.86
CA GLY A 154 20.35 -1.25 7.50
C GLY A 154 20.79 0.09 6.90
N LYS A 155 21.57 0.06 5.82
CA LYS A 155 22.04 1.27 5.11
C LYS A 155 21.07 1.78 4.03
N ARG A 156 19.87 1.23 3.94
CA ARG A 156 18.91 1.62 2.91
C ARG A 156 18.13 2.86 3.30
N GLU A 157 17.88 3.72 2.33
CA GLU A 157 16.95 4.83 2.47
C GLU A 157 15.60 4.46 1.87
N TRP A 158 14.55 4.93 2.52
CA TRP A 158 13.19 4.90 2.00
C TRP A 158 12.77 6.30 1.57
N THR A 159 11.70 6.36 0.81
CA THR A 159 11.11 7.62 0.37
C THR A 159 9.72 7.77 0.97
N VAL A 160 9.46 8.94 1.54
CA VAL A 160 8.12 9.33 2.01
C VAL A 160 7.71 10.60 1.28
N GLY A 161 6.57 10.56 0.61
CA GLY A 161 5.91 11.72 0.02
C GLY A 161 4.77 12.20 0.92
N ILE A 162 4.71 13.49 1.21
CA ILE A 162 3.60 14.10 1.96
C ILE A 162 2.75 14.90 0.98
N ALA A 163 1.46 14.59 0.93
CA ALA A 163 0.49 15.28 0.09
C ALA A 163 0.26 16.70 0.59
N ARG A 164 0.74 17.72 -0.14
CA ARG A 164 0.58 19.14 0.20
C ARG A 164 -0.47 19.80 -0.68
N GLY A 165 -1.22 20.75 -0.12
CA GLY A 165 -2.16 21.56 -0.86
C GLY A 165 -3.29 20.78 -1.53
N VAL A 166 -3.91 21.41 -2.54
CA VAL A 166 -4.91 20.79 -3.40
C VAL A 166 -4.22 19.86 -4.39
N PRO A 167 -4.77 18.66 -4.69
CA PRO A 167 -4.21 17.80 -5.74
C PRO A 167 -4.12 18.56 -7.06
N PRO A 168 -3.08 18.35 -7.87
CA PRO A 168 -3.04 18.86 -9.23
C PRO A 168 -4.25 18.34 -10.01
N GLY A 169 -4.87 19.22 -10.73
CA GLY A 169 -6.07 18.95 -11.53
C GLY A 169 -5.86 17.95 -12.66
#